data_f33093ab02ed7bd701202400efa02d1c
#
_entry.id   f33093ab02ed7bd701202400efa02d1c
#
_cell.length_a   1.000
_cell.length_b   1.000
_cell.length_c   1.000
_cell.angle_alpha   90.00
_cell.angle_beta   90.00
_cell.angle_gamma   90.00
#
_symmetry.space_group_name_H-M   'P 1'
#
loop_
_entity.id
_entity.type
_entity.pdbx_description
1 polymer ?
#
loop_
_entity_poly.entity_id
_entity_poly.type
_entity_poly.pdbx_seq_one_letter_code
_entity_poly.pdbx_strand_id
1 'polypeptide(L)'
;MKKIIVYIVITLFVSNCVNNQTADELYRSAEAARNEKNVKSALSNLELLLKKYPDHNLAAKTQYLIGDIFMNDLRDFNSAINAYNNVVEKFSGSSQEAQAQFMIGYIYANILGNKIEAKKNYNTFLEKYPDHEFAPSVKFELDYLGKDINEIDVLKHITS
;
A
#
# COMPACT_ATOMS: atom_id res chain seq x y z
N MET A 1 21.77 46.32 -4.30
CA MET A 1 20.33 46.26 -3.99
C MET A 1 19.52 45.48 -5.05
N LYS A 2 19.69 45.66 -6.36
CA LYS A 2 18.93 44.96 -7.41
C LYS A 2 19.11 43.40 -7.42
N LYS A 3 20.28 42.90 -7.07
CA LYS A 3 20.55 41.42 -7.07
C LYS A 3 19.83 40.68 -5.91
N ILE A 4 19.68 41.29 -4.76
CA ILE A 4 19.00 40.72 -3.59
C ILE A 4 17.49 40.57 -3.85
N ILE A 5 16.88 41.50 -4.55
CA ILE A 5 15.45 41.49 -4.89
C ILE A 5 15.15 40.31 -5.85
N VAL A 6 16.04 40.04 -6.80
CA VAL A 6 15.87 38.92 -7.75
C VAL A 6 15.89 37.57 -7.01
N TYR A 7 16.77 37.37 -6.03
CA TYR A 7 16.81 36.12 -5.25
C TYR A 7 15.59 35.93 -4.36
N ILE A 8 15.05 37.04 -3.77
CA ILE A 8 13.82 36.98 -2.96
C ILE A 8 12.61 36.62 -3.82
N VAL A 9 12.52 37.13 -5.04
CA VAL A 9 11.42 36.84 -5.97
C VAL A 9 11.49 35.37 -6.44
N ILE A 10 12.68 34.85 -6.73
CA ILE A 10 12.87 33.45 -7.15
C ILE A 10 12.51 32.48 -6.01
N THR A 11 12.91 32.77 -4.76
CA THR A 11 12.54 31.93 -3.60
C THR A 11 11.05 31.96 -3.29
N LEU A 12 10.35 33.06 -3.50
CA LEU A 12 8.90 33.16 -3.34
C LEU A 12 8.13 32.37 -4.42
N PHE A 13 8.64 32.32 -5.65
CA PHE A 13 8.02 31.54 -6.72
C PHE A 13 8.14 30.02 -6.50
N VAL A 14 9.28 29.52 -5.99
CA VAL A 14 9.45 28.11 -5.68
C VAL A 14 8.56 27.67 -4.52
N SER A 15 8.37 28.52 -3.51
CA SER A 15 7.48 28.21 -2.37
C SER A 15 5.99 28.17 -2.75
N ASN A 16 5.56 28.91 -3.77
CA ASN A 16 4.17 28.92 -4.22
C ASN A 16 3.81 27.72 -5.11
N CYS A 17 4.77 27.12 -5.83
CA CYS A 17 4.50 25.94 -6.66
C CYS A 17 4.16 24.69 -5.83
N VAL A 18 4.80 24.51 -4.68
CA VAL A 18 4.53 23.36 -3.80
C VAL A 18 3.15 23.43 -3.13
N ASN A 19 2.61 24.65 -2.96
CA ASN A 19 1.35 24.84 -2.24
C ASN A 19 0.09 24.67 -3.11
N ASN A 20 0.23 24.56 -4.43
CA ASN A 20 -0.89 24.53 -5.38
C ASN A 20 -1.00 23.22 -6.18
N GLN A 21 -0.22 22.17 -5.83
CA GLN A 21 -0.29 20.90 -6.54
C GLN A 21 -1.65 20.23 -6.35
N THR A 22 -2.21 19.72 -7.45
CA THR A 22 -3.42 18.90 -7.46
C THR A 22 -3.15 17.49 -6.94
N ALA A 23 -4.21 16.72 -6.64
CA ALA A 23 -4.07 15.33 -6.23
C ALA A 23 -3.35 14.47 -7.29
N ASP A 24 -3.68 14.68 -8.55
CA ASP A 24 -3.05 13.95 -9.68
C ASP A 24 -1.56 14.29 -9.84
N GLU A 25 -1.18 15.55 -9.64
CA GLU A 25 0.23 15.97 -9.68
C GLU A 25 1.02 15.39 -8.52
N LEU A 26 0.46 15.39 -7.30
CA LEU A 26 1.08 14.80 -6.13
C LEU A 26 1.27 13.30 -6.31
N TYR A 27 0.24 12.60 -6.82
CA TYR A 27 0.30 11.17 -7.07
C TYR A 27 1.39 10.84 -8.09
N ARG A 28 1.42 11.52 -9.24
CA ARG A 28 2.46 11.34 -10.27
C ARG A 28 3.87 11.67 -9.77
N SER A 29 4.01 12.73 -8.96
CA SER A 29 5.30 13.07 -8.35
C SER A 29 5.78 12.00 -7.37
N ALA A 30 4.86 11.35 -6.66
CA ALA A 30 5.18 10.24 -5.78
C ALA A 30 5.65 9.01 -6.56
N GLU A 31 4.94 8.64 -7.63
CA GLU A 31 5.34 7.52 -8.50
C GLU A 31 6.72 7.78 -9.14
N ALA A 32 6.96 8.99 -9.64
CA ALA A 32 8.26 9.37 -10.18
C ALA A 32 9.38 9.25 -9.14
N ALA A 33 9.16 9.80 -7.95
CA ALA A 33 10.12 9.72 -6.85
C ALA A 33 10.41 8.27 -6.42
N ARG A 34 9.39 7.40 -6.40
CA ARG A 34 9.56 5.97 -6.11
C ARG A 34 10.42 5.28 -7.18
N ASN A 35 10.18 5.57 -8.46
CA ASN A 35 10.98 5.03 -9.58
C ASN A 35 12.44 5.47 -9.50
N GLU A 36 12.70 6.67 -9.00
CA GLU A 36 14.04 7.22 -8.74
C GLU A 36 14.65 6.69 -7.43
N LYS A 37 14.00 5.75 -6.74
CA LYS A 37 14.42 5.23 -5.43
C LYS A 37 14.41 6.27 -4.31
N ASN A 38 13.79 7.42 -4.51
CA ASN A 38 13.62 8.46 -3.49
C ASN A 38 12.33 8.21 -2.67
N VAL A 39 12.37 7.16 -1.86
CA VAL A 39 11.23 6.69 -1.06
C VAL A 39 10.69 7.78 -0.13
N LYS A 40 11.58 8.59 0.46
CA LYS A 40 11.17 9.69 1.35
C LYS A 40 10.31 10.72 0.62
N SER A 41 10.72 11.12 -0.58
CA SER A 41 9.96 12.07 -1.39
C SER A 41 8.64 11.46 -1.87
N ALA A 42 8.64 10.17 -2.23
CA ALA A 42 7.41 9.45 -2.60
C ALA A 42 6.39 9.48 -1.46
N LEU A 43 6.76 9.04 -0.26
CA LEU A 43 5.88 9.06 0.91
C LEU A 43 5.39 10.47 1.24
N SER A 44 6.26 11.48 1.21
CA SER A 44 5.88 12.87 1.50
C SER A 44 4.80 13.40 0.56
N ASN A 45 4.90 13.08 -0.75
CA ASN A 45 3.88 13.49 -1.73
C ASN A 45 2.54 12.76 -1.52
N LEU A 46 2.58 11.45 -1.20
CA LEU A 46 1.37 10.66 -0.92
C LEU A 46 0.67 11.13 0.36
N GLU A 47 1.41 11.39 1.42
CA GLU A 47 0.88 11.91 2.68
C GLU A 47 0.29 13.31 2.48
N LEU A 48 0.93 14.16 1.68
CA LEU A 48 0.42 15.47 1.34
C LEU A 48 -0.89 15.37 0.54
N LEU A 49 -0.99 14.40 -0.39
CA LEU A 49 -2.22 14.13 -1.13
C LEU A 49 -3.35 13.77 -0.16
N LEU A 50 -3.16 12.80 0.71
CA LEU A 50 -4.17 12.38 1.68
C LEU A 50 -4.58 13.50 2.62
N LYS A 51 -3.64 14.36 3.02
CA LYS A 51 -3.91 15.51 3.88
C LYS A 51 -4.74 16.59 3.19
N LYS A 52 -4.45 16.90 1.91
CA LYS A 52 -5.10 17.99 1.17
C LYS A 52 -6.38 17.54 0.48
N TYR A 53 -6.44 16.27 0.07
CA TYR A 53 -7.49 15.72 -0.76
C TYR A 53 -8.00 14.36 -0.23
N PRO A 54 -8.46 14.30 1.04
CA PRO A 54 -8.84 13.03 1.68
C PRO A 54 -9.98 12.30 0.97
N ASP A 55 -10.88 13.03 0.32
CA ASP A 55 -12.05 12.49 -0.37
C ASP A 55 -11.85 12.36 -1.90
N HIS A 56 -10.63 12.56 -2.38
CA HIS A 56 -10.34 12.42 -3.80
C HIS A 56 -10.40 10.94 -4.23
N ASN A 57 -10.78 10.69 -5.48
CA ASN A 57 -10.85 9.33 -6.03
C ASN A 57 -9.51 8.56 -5.98
N LEU A 58 -8.38 9.27 -5.90
CA LEU A 58 -7.05 8.69 -5.71
C LEU A 58 -6.72 8.37 -4.24
N ALA A 59 -7.53 8.82 -3.25
CA ALA A 59 -7.14 8.72 -1.84
C ALA A 59 -6.97 7.25 -1.40
N ALA A 60 -7.90 6.37 -1.74
CA ALA A 60 -7.80 4.93 -1.45
C ALA A 60 -6.55 4.31 -2.09
N LYS A 61 -6.32 4.59 -3.38
CA LYS A 61 -5.15 4.13 -4.12
C LYS A 61 -3.85 4.68 -3.54
N THR A 62 -3.87 5.93 -3.08
CA THR A 62 -2.73 6.58 -2.41
C THR A 62 -2.40 5.88 -1.10
N GLN A 63 -3.39 5.60 -0.27
CA GLN A 63 -3.21 4.92 1.00
C GLN A 63 -2.68 3.49 0.80
N TYR A 64 -3.18 2.78 -0.22
CA TYR A 64 -2.69 1.47 -0.60
C TYR A 64 -1.22 1.52 -1.05
N LEU A 65 -0.87 2.49 -1.90
CA LEU A 65 0.51 2.67 -2.38
C LEU A 65 1.51 2.97 -1.23
N ILE A 66 1.07 3.66 -0.18
CA ILE A 66 1.88 3.84 1.03
C ILE A 66 2.18 2.47 1.67
N GLY A 67 1.20 1.58 1.75
CA GLY A 67 1.38 0.20 2.20
C GLY A 67 2.41 -0.56 1.35
N ASP A 68 2.29 -0.46 0.03
CA ASP A 68 3.22 -1.09 -0.91
C ASP A 68 4.66 -0.58 -0.76
N ILE A 69 4.84 0.71 -0.51
CA ILE A 69 6.16 1.30 -0.27
C ILE A 69 6.77 0.74 1.02
N PHE A 70 6.01 0.70 2.11
CA PHE A 70 6.49 0.11 3.36
C PHE A 70 6.83 -1.37 3.20
N MET A 71 6.00 -2.13 2.47
CA MET A 71 6.21 -3.55 2.25
C MET A 71 7.43 -3.85 1.38
N ASN A 72 7.51 -3.22 0.20
CA ASN A 72 8.42 -3.62 -0.86
C ASN A 72 9.72 -2.80 -0.89
N ASP A 73 9.63 -1.50 -0.60
CA ASP A 73 10.79 -0.60 -0.71
C ASP A 73 11.53 -0.47 0.62
N LEU A 74 10.80 -0.42 1.75
CA LEU A 74 11.37 -0.25 3.09
C LEU A 74 11.45 -1.55 3.89
N ARG A 75 10.68 -2.57 3.52
CA ARG A 75 10.53 -3.84 4.26
C ARG A 75 10.10 -3.64 5.72
N ASP A 76 9.35 -2.57 5.97
CA ASP A 76 8.71 -2.29 7.25
C ASP A 76 7.28 -2.86 7.24
N PHE A 77 7.19 -4.13 7.60
CA PHE A 77 5.95 -4.90 7.51
C PHE A 77 4.89 -4.43 8.50
N ASN A 78 5.28 -3.89 9.65
CA ASN A 78 4.32 -3.34 10.61
C ASN A 78 3.70 -2.05 10.09
N SER A 79 4.49 -1.16 9.51
CA SER A 79 3.97 0.06 8.87
C SER A 79 3.13 -0.27 7.63
N ALA A 80 3.49 -1.32 6.86
CA ALA A 80 2.69 -1.80 5.74
C ALA A 80 1.30 -2.28 6.21
N ILE A 81 1.24 -3.13 7.24
CA ILE A 81 -0.03 -3.60 7.83
C ILE A 81 -0.88 -2.41 8.29
N ASN A 82 -0.28 -1.43 8.98
CA ASN A 82 -1.00 -0.23 9.43
C ASN A 82 -1.55 0.58 8.25
N ALA A 83 -0.78 0.73 7.18
CA ALA A 83 -1.22 1.44 5.98
C ALA A 83 -2.36 0.72 5.26
N TYR A 84 -2.31 -0.62 5.13
CA TYR A 84 -3.40 -1.42 4.56
C TYR A 84 -4.64 -1.43 5.45
N ASN A 85 -4.50 -1.50 6.79
CA ASN A 85 -5.63 -1.35 7.70
C ASN A 85 -6.33 0.01 7.51
N ASN A 86 -5.58 1.09 7.31
CA ASN A 86 -6.16 2.39 6.98
C ASN A 86 -6.98 2.37 5.67
N VAL A 87 -6.60 1.54 4.68
CA VAL A 87 -7.44 1.35 3.48
C VAL A 87 -8.77 0.69 3.86
N VAL A 88 -8.70 -0.42 4.59
CA VAL A 88 -9.89 -1.21 4.99
C VAL A 88 -10.86 -0.39 5.85
N GLU A 89 -10.33 0.43 6.76
CA GLU A 89 -11.13 1.19 7.73
C GLU A 89 -11.70 2.50 7.15
N LYS A 90 -10.87 3.25 6.38
CA LYS A 90 -11.22 4.60 5.95
C LYS A 90 -11.74 4.68 4.52
N PHE A 91 -11.45 3.66 3.69
CA PHE A 91 -11.82 3.65 2.29
C PHE A 91 -12.65 2.41 1.93
N SER A 92 -13.58 2.06 2.82
CA SER A 92 -14.51 0.95 2.61
C SER A 92 -15.33 1.16 1.34
N GLY A 93 -15.50 0.10 0.54
CA GLY A 93 -16.15 0.14 -0.77
C GLY A 93 -15.22 0.55 -1.91
N SER A 94 -13.96 0.91 -1.65
CA SER A 94 -12.98 1.16 -2.70
C SER A 94 -12.49 -0.15 -3.33
N SER A 95 -12.00 -0.06 -4.58
CA SER A 95 -11.37 -1.20 -5.26
C SER A 95 -10.10 -1.72 -4.55
N GLN A 96 -9.48 -0.91 -3.70
CA GLN A 96 -8.29 -1.26 -2.93
C GLN A 96 -8.60 -1.99 -1.62
N GLU A 97 -9.86 -1.96 -1.13
CA GLU A 97 -10.22 -2.53 0.17
C GLU A 97 -9.94 -4.05 0.24
N ALA A 98 -10.45 -4.81 -0.74
CA ALA A 98 -10.23 -6.25 -0.79
C ALA A 98 -8.75 -6.60 -0.96
N GLN A 99 -8.03 -5.87 -1.81
CA GLN A 99 -6.60 -6.05 -2.01
C GLN A 99 -5.81 -5.81 -0.72
N ALA A 100 -6.13 -4.74 0.01
CA ALA A 100 -5.48 -4.42 1.29
C ALA A 100 -5.76 -5.51 2.34
N GLN A 101 -6.99 -5.98 2.45
CA GLN A 101 -7.35 -7.07 3.36
C GLN A 101 -6.57 -8.36 3.05
N PHE A 102 -6.39 -8.69 1.77
CA PHE A 102 -5.55 -9.81 1.34
C PHE A 102 -4.09 -9.60 1.74
N MET A 103 -3.52 -8.41 1.48
CA MET A 103 -2.12 -8.11 1.78
C MET A 103 -1.80 -8.21 3.28
N ILE A 104 -2.73 -7.83 4.16
CA ILE A 104 -2.57 -8.00 5.61
C ILE A 104 -2.43 -9.49 5.96
N GLY A 105 -3.33 -10.33 5.44
CA GLY A 105 -3.26 -11.79 5.62
C GLY A 105 -1.95 -12.37 5.11
N TYR A 106 -1.54 -11.97 3.91
CA TYR A 106 -0.30 -12.40 3.26
C TYR A 106 0.95 -12.05 4.08
N ILE A 107 1.04 -10.84 4.60
CA ILE A 107 2.18 -10.41 5.44
C ILE A 107 2.26 -11.27 6.70
N TYR A 108 1.12 -11.50 7.37
CA TYR A 108 1.11 -12.36 8.55
C TYR A 108 1.47 -13.81 8.24
N ALA A 109 0.99 -14.37 7.13
CA ALA A 109 1.24 -15.75 6.74
C ALA A 109 2.68 -15.99 6.32
N ASN A 110 3.15 -15.20 5.35
CA ASN A 110 4.34 -15.51 4.57
C ASN A 110 5.60 -14.75 5.01
N ILE A 111 5.44 -13.68 5.77
CA ILE A 111 6.56 -12.84 6.19
C ILE A 111 6.78 -12.91 7.70
N LEU A 112 5.71 -12.73 8.48
CA LEU A 112 5.80 -12.71 9.94
C LEU A 112 5.60 -14.10 10.57
N GLY A 113 5.12 -15.10 9.82
CA GLY A 113 4.85 -16.44 10.32
C GLY A 113 3.74 -16.51 11.38
N ASN A 114 2.94 -15.46 11.51
CA ASN A 114 1.85 -15.39 12.47
C ASN A 114 0.58 -16.03 11.90
N LYS A 115 0.49 -17.36 12.01
CA LYS A 115 -0.61 -18.15 11.49
C LYS A 115 -1.98 -17.76 12.07
N ILE A 116 -2.03 -17.28 13.31
CA ILE A 116 -3.28 -16.90 13.97
C ILE A 116 -3.85 -15.65 13.29
N GLU A 117 -3.06 -14.59 13.16
CA GLU A 117 -3.50 -13.38 12.49
C GLU A 117 -3.72 -13.59 10.99
N ALA A 118 -2.89 -14.41 10.34
CA ALA A 118 -3.10 -14.78 8.93
C ALA A 118 -4.47 -15.42 8.72
N LYS A 119 -4.80 -16.46 9.51
CA LYS A 119 -6.09 -17.15 9.45
C LYS A 119 -7.27 -16.21 9.67
N LYS A 120 -7.15 -15.34 10.67
CA LYS A 120 -8.19 -14.32 10.98
C LYS A 120 -8.43 -13.40 9.77
N ASN A 121 -7.35 -12.84 9.19
CA ASN A 121 -7.46 -11.90 8.08
C ASN A 121 -7.96 -12.56 6.80
N TYR A 122 -7.55 -13.79 6.51
CA TYR A 122 -8.03 -14.54 5.36
C TYR A 122 -9.51 -14.94 5.49
N ASN A 123 -9.95 -15.33 6.69
CA ASN A 123 -11.38 -15.58 6.93
C ASN A 123 -12.21 -14.31 6.75
N THR A 124 -11.75 -13.18 7.32
CA THR A 124 -12.41 -11.88 7.11
C THR A 124 -12.50 -11.52 5.63
N PHE A 125 -11.44 -11.82 4.85
CA PHE A 125 -11.48 -11.61 3.40
C PHE A 125 -12.58 -12.45 2.75
N LEU A 126 -12.64 -13.75 3.02
CA LEU A 126 -13.63 -14.66 2.40
C LEU A 126 -15.07 -14.36 2.82
N GLU A 127 -15.26 -13.86 4.04
CA GLU A 127 -16.58 -13.43 4.51
C GLU A 127 -17.07 -12.16 3.79
N LYS A 128 -16.17 -11.19 3.59
CA LYS A 128 -16.51 -9.90 2.97
C LYS A 128 -16.52 -9.95 1.43
N TYR A 129 -15.64 -10.75 0.84
CA TYR A 129 -15.38 -10.75 -0.60
C TYR A 129 -15.38 -12.17 -1.19
N PRO A 130 -16.47 -12.96 -1.01
CA PRO A 130 -16.51 -14.38 -1.40
C PRO A 130 -16.32 -14.60 -2.91
N ASP A 131 -16.72 -13.62 -3.74
CA ASP A 131 -16.67 -13.67 -5.20
C ASP A 131 -15.53 -12.85 -5.80
N HIS A 132 -14.62 -12.33 -4.98
CA HIS A 132 -13.47 -11.57 -5.47
C HIS A 132 -12.47 -12.49 -6.18
N GLU A 133 -11.78 -11.96 -7.19
CA GLU A 133 -10.78 -12.70 -7.95
C GLU A 133 -9.68 -13.38 -7.09
N PHE A 134 -9.38 -12.84 -5.92
CA PHE A 134 -8.42 -13.42 -4.97
C PHE A 134 -9.02 -14.49 -4.06
N ALA A 135 -10.35 -14.69 -4.04
CA ALA A 135 -10.95 -15.67 -3.12
C ALA A 135 -10.43 -17.11 -3.31
N PRO A 136 -10.18 -17.61 -4.53
CA PRO A 136 -9.54 -18.92 -4.72
C PRO A 136 -8.13 -18.98 -4.12
N SER A 137 -7.33 -17.93 -4.30
CA SER A 137 -5.97 -17.86 -3.73
C SER A 137 -6.01 -17.81 -2.21
N VAL A 138 -6.94 -17.05 -1.63
CA VAL A 138 -7.10 -16.98 -0.16
C VAL A 138 -7.53 -18.32 0.43
N LYS A 139 -8.43 -19.05 -0.23
CA LYS A 139 -8.81 -20.42 0.18
C LYS A 139 -7.60 -21.34 0.16
N PHE A 140 -6.81 -21.28 -0.90
CA PHE A 140 -5.56 -22.06 -1.00
C PHE A 140 -4.60 -21.73 0.14
N GLU A 141 -4.34 -20.45 0.40
CA GLU A 141 -3.47 -20.00 1.51
C GLU A 141 -3.96 -20.51 2.87
N LEU A 142 -5.28 -20.50 3.11
CA LEU A 142 -5.87 -21.05 4.33
C LEU A 142 -5.72 -22.56 4.48
N ASP A 143 -5.95 -23.31 3.40
CA ASP A 143 -5.89 -24.76 3.38
C ASP A 143 -4.48 -25.27 3.66
N TYR A 144 -3.48 -24.49 3.24
CA TYR A 144 -2.07 -24.86 3.37
C TYR A 144 -1.31 -24.06 4.44
N LEU A 145 -2.01 -23.21 5.17
CA LEU A 145 -1.41 -22.36 6.20
C LEU A 145 -0.65 -23.17 7.24
N GLY A 146 0.69 -23.11 7.12
CA GLY A 146 1.59 -23.80 8.05
C GLY A 146 1.85 -25.26 7.78
N LYS A 147 1.46 -25.78 6.62
CA LYS A 147 1.89 -27.08 6.13
C LYS A 147 3.29 -26.97 5.51
N ASP A 148 4.06 -28.05 5.61
CA ASP A 148 5.30 -28.18 4.85
C ASP A 148 4.98 -28.35 3.37
N ILE A 149 5.87 -27.88 2.48
CA ILE A 149 5.71 -28.01 1.04
C ILE A 149 5.53 -29.49 0.60
N ASN A 150 6.15 -30.41 1.33
CA ASN A 150 6.03 -31.85 1.10
C ASN A 150 4.68 -32.44 1.52
N GLU A 151 3.90 -31.71 2.32
CA GLU A 151 2.54 -32.09 2.73
C GLU A 151 1.47 -31.59 1.74
N ILE A 152 1.88 -30.80 0.75
CA ILE A 152 1.01 -30.20 -0.25
C ILE A 152 0.97 -31.10 -1.48
N ASP A 153 -0.05 -31.95 -1.59
CA ASP A 153 -0.16 -32.95 -2.65
C ASP A 153 -0.05 -32.39 -4.06
N VAL A 154 -0.60 -31.19 -4.28
CA VAL A 154 -0.54 -30.49 -5.58
C VAL A 154 0.90 -30.11 -5.97
N LEU A 155 1.80 -29.92 -5.02
CA LEU A 155 3.19 -29.50 -5.25
C LEU A 155 4.18 -30.69 -5.28
N LYS A 156 3.78 -31.87 -4.84
CA LYS A 156 4.65 -33.08 -4.83
C LYS A 156 5.17 -33.43 -6.21
N HIS A 157 4.41 -33.13 -7.27
CA HIS A 157 4.80 -33.42 -8.65
C HIS A 157 5.84 -32.42 -9.23
N ILE A 158 6.14 -31.33 -8.51
CA ILE A 158 7.11 -30.32 -8.95
C ILE A 158 8.49 -30.57 -8.33
N THR A 159 8.53 -31.33 -7.23
CA THR A 159 9.76 -31.58 -6.44
C THR A 159 10.33 -33.00 -6.67
N SER A 160 9.71 -33.83 -7.49
CA SER A 160 10.13 -35.16 -7.94
C SER A 160 10.66 -35.10 -9.37
#